data_8ad81da6546de6cd9f8009503482d079
#
_entry.id   8ad81da6546de6cd9f8009503482d079
#
_cell.length_a   1.000
_cell.length_b   1.000
_cell.length_c   1.000
_cell.angle_alpha   90.00
_cell.angle_beta   90.00
_cell.angle_gamma   90.00
#
_symmetry.space_group_name_H-M   'P 1'
#
loop_
_entity.id
_entity.type
_entity.pdbx_description
1 polymer ?
#
loop_
_entity_poly.entity_id
_entity_poly.type
_entity_poly.pdbx_seq_one_letter_code
_entity_poly.pdbx_strand_id
1 'polypeptide(L)'
;MKDTKLIRLFRTFSKEEWKELEKFAASPCFNKGRNYIPLVKELKKYAPEFDSAKLTKENLYKKIFSGKLYKETVINTILSGLYSLSEEFLVYLQLKNLPERPSMLIRELTGRKLFKEAEKIIDSTGLTKPEKYVSATSFQSAASIAKEILEHYTLTDKRHLIPGMLDTMYRFYILNFITHTITNKNIMFLNRKFVKKSDNFLIDEISNVVDFPKIIEIIENSHELEAIDLLAKYYNYAADSTGDIKYYYKLKNLREKYYDEVSLYLKTILNISLVNICLKQISEGNIQFRKEFRDVYISILKNNHYFNNIKKPVFSNKLFKAIITNGIYFNEIPWAENFLKEYLDKLEPEYRGNLYNLSMALIKFKQKKYDESLSFAGKIEQKHIIFKLDAKNIISKIYYETGSHENLLALLDTYKQMILNNAIKNEAIGKSQLGFVEFLKKIVLADKNETEDIRNNINKTAFLNSREWLLEKISELEK
;
A
#
# COMPACT_ATOMS: atom_id res chain seq x y z
N MET A 1 0.40 33.44 0.23
CA MET A 1 0.05 32.55 1.33
C MET A 1 -0.25 31.11 0.93
N LYS A 2 -0.69 30.83 -0.28
CA LYS A 2 -1.20 29.53 -0.76
C LYS A 2 -0.27 28.31 -0.49
N ASP A 3 1.04 28.53 -0.38
CA ASP A 3 2.07 27.49 -0.22
C ASP A 3 2.76 27.43 1.15
N THR A 4 2.20 28.10 2.16
CA THR A 4 2.75 28.03 3.50
C THR A 4 2.53 26.63 4.12
N LYS A 5 3.42 26.25 5.06
CA LYS A 5 3.30 24.96 5.79
C LYS A 5 1.90 24.78 6.41
N LEU A 6 1.36 25.85 7.01
CA LEU A 6 0.03 25.85 7.61
C LEU A 6 -1.08 25.55 6.60
N ILE A 7 -1.06 26.20 5.44
CA ILE A 7 -2.09 25.98 4.41
C ILE A 7 -1.98 24.58 3.80
N ARG A 8 -0.75 24.10 3.56
CA ARG A 8 -0.56 22.70 3.09
C ARG A 8 -1.13 21.69 4.09
N LEU A 9 -0.92 21.93 5.40
CA LEU A 9 -1.50 21.10 6.45
C LEU A 9 -3.03 21.18 6.43
N PHE A 10 -3.61 22.37 6.38
CA PHE A 10 -5.06 22.58 6.45
C PHE A 10 -5.83 22.09 5.24
N ARG A 11 -5.20 21.97 4.06
CA ARG A 11 -5.80 21.30 2.90
C ARG A 11 -6.10 19.82 3.16
N THR A 12 -5.43 19.20 4.11
CA THR A 12 -5.63 17.79 4.45
C THR A 12 -6.75 17.55 5.45
N PHE A 13 -7.28 18.63 6.07
CA PHE A 13 -8.26 18.50 7.15
C PHE A 13 -9.66 18.20 6.64
N SER A 14 -10.31 17.22 7.26
CA SER A 14 -11.73 16.93 7.08
C SER A 14 -12.61 17.98 7.78
N LYS A 15 -13.91 17.97 7.48
CA LYS A 15 -14.88 18.84 8.16
C LYS A 15 -14.94 18.58 9.66
N GLU A 16 -14.77 17.35 10.07
CA GLU A 16 -14.74 16.90 11.46
C GLU A 16 -13.47 17.39 12.16
N GLU A 17 -12.31 17.26 11.54
CA GLU A 17 -11.05 17.75 12.08
C GLU A 17 -11.05 19.27 12.27
N TRP A 18 -11.67 20.03 11.38
CA TRP A 18 -11.85 21.48 11.59
C TRP A 18 -12.67 21.81 12.83
N LYS A 19 -13.76 21.06 13.08
CA LYS A 19 -14.57 21.25 14.30
C LYS A 19 -13.80 20.91 15.57
N GLU A 20 -13.02 19.83 15.54
CA GLU A 20 -12.20 19.41 16.67
C GLU A 20 -11.02 20.39 16.91
N LEU A 21 -10.38 20.90 15.84
CA LEU A 21 -9.34 21.94 15.96
C LEU A 21 -9.87 23.22 16.63
N GLU A 22 -11.10 23.66 16.31
CA GLU A 22 -11.73 24.81 16.95
C GLU A 22 -11.85 24.59 18.48
N LYS A 23 -12.31 23.41 18.90
CA LYS A 23 -12.41 23.04 20.32
C LYS A 23 -11.03 22.94 20.97
N PHE A 24 -10.07 22.34 20.29
CA PHE A 24 -8.70 22.19 20.78
C PHE A 24 -8.04 23.56 20.99
N ALA A 25 -8.17 24.45 20.01
CA ALA A 25 -7.62 25.82 20.10
C ALA A 25 -8.34 26.69 21.16
N ALA A 26 -9.59 26.36 21.50
CA ALA A 26 -10.33 27.03 22.56
C ALA A 26 -9.99 26.52 23.97
N SER A 27 -9.40 25.34 24.08
CA SER A 27 -9.14 24.70 25.38
C SER A 27 -7.92 25.32 26.07
N PRO A 28 -8.07 25.82 27.34
CA PRO A 28 -6.93 26.31 28.10
C PRO A 28 -5.89 25.23 28.44
N CYS A 29 -6.27 23.97 28.41
CA CYS A 29 -5.36 22.85 28.66
C CYS A 29 -4.34 22.68 27.52
N PHE A 30 -4.76 22.90 26.27
CA PHE A 30 -3.91 22.73 25.11
C PHE A 30 -3.33 24.04 24.58
N ASN A 31 -4.07 25.13 24.76
CA ASN A 31 -3.66 26.46 24.29
C ASN A 31 -3.55 27.43 25.46
N LYS A 32 -2.36 27.53 26.02
CA LYS A 32 -2.03 28.48 27.10
C LYS A 32 -1.62 29.87 26.58
N GLY A 33 -1.56 30.04 25.27
CA GLY A 33 -1.03 31.22 24.63
C GLY A 33 -2.11 32.15 24.05
N ARG A 34 -1.92 32.51 22.80
CA ARG A 34 -2.78 33.46 22.08
C ARG A 34 -4.12 32.84 21.69
N ASN A 35 -5.14 33.71 21.59
CA ASN A 35 -6.41 33.25 21.05
C ASN A 35 -6.31 33.06 19.52
N TYR A 36 -6.24 31.79 19.09
CA TYR A 36 -6.18 31.42 17.66
C TYR A 36 -7.56 31.21 17.02
N ILE A 37 -8.67 31.24 17.80
CA ILE A 37 -10.03 30.95 17.33
C ILE A 37 -10.43 31.86 16.16
N PRO A 38 -10.23 33.20 16.20
CA PRO A 38 -10.59 34.07 15.08
C PRO A 38 -9.86 33.71 13.78
N LEU A 39 -8.58 33.31 13.88
CA LEU A 39 -7.78 32.90 12.74
C LEU A 39 -8.24 31.54 12.19
N VAL A 40 -8.50 30.56 13.05
CA VAL A 40 -9.01 29.24 12.65
C VAL A 40 -10.35 29.38 11.93
N LYS A 41 -11.30 30.14 12.48
CA LYS A 41 -12.60 30.40 11.86
C LYS A 41 -12.50 31.09 10.51
N GLU A 42 -11.57 32.04 10.39
CA GLU A 42 -11.38 32.74 9.12
C GLU A 42 -10.74 31.83 8.06
N LEU A 43 -9.67 31.06 8.41
CA LEU A 43 -9.01 30.13 7.50
C LEU A 43 -9.94 29.03 7.02
N LYS A 44 -10.81 28.52 7.89
CA LYS A 44 -11.79 27.48 7.55
C LYS A 44 -12.73 27.89 6.40
N LYS A 45 -13.02 29.18 6.20
CA LYS A 45 -13.86 29.67 5.08
C LYS A 45 -13.24 29.41 3.71
N TYR A 46 -11.92 29.21 3.65
CA TYR A 46 -11.17 28.96 2.43
C TYR A 46 -10.91 27.48 2.13
N ALA A 47 -11.28 26.60 3.09
CA ALA A 47 -11.10 25.15 2.94
C ALA A 47 -12.11 24.57 1.90
N PRO A 48 -11.73 23.48 1.22
CA PRO A 48 -10.43 22.79 1.27
C PRO A 48 -9.37 23.36 0.29
N GLU A 49 -9.74 24.13 -0.72
CA GLU A 49 -8.88 24.53 -1.85
C GLU A 49 -7.84 25.59 -1.49
N PHE A 50 -8.22 26.56 -0.64
CA PHE A 50 -7.38 27.73 -0.28
C PHE A 50 -6.86 28.52 -1.48
N ASP A 51 -7.66 28.62 -2.54
CA ASP A 51 -7.27 29.25 -3.82
C ASP A 51 -7.71 30.70 -3.99
N SER A 52 -8.48 31.22 -3.04
CA SER A 52 -9.00 32.58 -3.10
C SER A 52 -7.91 33.64 -3.17
N ALA A 53 -8.04 34.61 -4.07
CA ALA A 53 -7.17 35.80 -4.13
C ALA A 53 -7.25 36.66 -2.84
N LYS A 54 -8.34 36.53 -2.07
CA LYS A 54 -8.53 37.25 -0.78
C LYS A 54 -7.72 36.63 0.36
N LEU A 55 -7.09 35.45 0.17
CA LEU A 55 -6.26 34.78 1.19
C LEU A 55 -4.85 35.40 1.19
N THR A 56 -4.73 36.60 1.76
CA THR A 56 -3.47 37.30 1.97
C THR A 56 -3.21 37.52 3.46
N LYS A 57 -1.95 37.74 3.84
CA LYS A 57 -1.58 38.03 5.24
C LYS A 57 -2.24 39.32 5.72
N GLU A 58 -2.30 40.34 4.88
CA GLU A 58 -2.91 41.63 5.17
C GLU A 58 -4.41 41.50 5.48
N ASN A 59 -5.12 40.75 4.63
CA ASN A 59 -6.55 40.53 4.81
C ASN A 59 -6.86 39.75 6.07
N LEU A 60 -6.09 38.70 6.39
CA LEU A 60 -6.21 37.98 7.63
C LEU A 60 -5.92 38.86 8.83
N TYR A 61 -4.85 39.66 8.76
CA TYR A 61 -4.50 40.58 9.84
C TYR A 61 -5.63 41.58 10.12
N LYS A 62 -6.19 42.24 9.07
CA LYS A 62 -7.31 43.17 9.21
C LYS A 62 -8.53 42.54 9.86
N LYS A 63 -8.82 41.26 9.55
CA LYS A 63 -9.97 40.55 10.14
C LYS A 63 -9.77 40.14 11.60
N ILE A 64 -8.51 39.83 11.98
CA ILE A 64 -8.19 39.40 13.35
C ILE A 64 -7.98 40.62 14.24
N PHE A 65 -7.37 41.69 13.73
CA PHE A 65 -7.00 42.90 14.47
C PHE A 65 -7.68 44.12 13.86
N SER A 66 -9.03 44.16 13.94
CA SER A 66 -9.79 45.31 13.44
C SER A 66 -9.24 46.64 13.99
N GLY A 67 -8.97 47.62 13.10
CA GLY A 67 -8.50 48.95 13.45
C GLY A 67 -7.00 49.08 13.77
N LYS A 68 -6.19 48.01 13.68
CA LYS A 68 -4.74 48.09 13.89
C LYS A 68 -3.99 48.15 12.54
N LEU A 69 -2.89 48.93 12.54
CA LEU A 69 -1.96 48.97 11.42
C LEU A 69 -1.35 47.58 11.18
N TYR A 70 -1.23 47.19 9.91
CA TYR A 70 -0.64 45.92 9.50
C TYR A 70 0.82 45.80 9.96
N LYS A 71 1.14 44.68 10.63
CA LYS A 71 2.50 44.32 11.04
C LYS A 71 2.79 42.92 10.59
N GLU A 72 3.66 42.73 9.59
CA GLU A 72 3.98 41.44 9.00
C GLU A 72 4.60 40.46 10.03
N THR A 73 5.45 40.95 10.91
CA THR A 73 6.06 40.14 12.00
C THR A 73 4.99 39.53 12.90
N VAL A 74 3.93 40.29 13.23
CA VAL A 74 2.85 39.84 14.12
C VAL A 74 2.05 38.73 13.46
N ILE A 75 1.64 38.92 12.19
CA ILE A 75 0.85 37.85 11.49
C ILE A 75 1.70 36.61 11.26
N ASN A 76 2.97 36.74 10.93
CA ASN A 76 3.87 35.60 10.78
C ASN A 76 4.02 34.81 12.08
N THR A 77 4.19 35.50 13.22
CA THR A 77 4.26 34.83 14.53
C THR A 77 2.97 34.08 14.87
N ILE A 78 1.81 34.66 14.55
CA ILE A 78 0.51 34.04 14.83
C ILE A 78 0.29 32.83 13.92
N LEU A 79 0.62 32.94 12.64
CA LEU A 79 0.52 31.82 11.69
C LEU A 79 1.46 30.68 12.09
N SER A 80 2.68 30.98 12.52
CA SER A 80 3.63 30.01 13.03
C SER A 80 3.14 29.33 14.31
N GLY A 81 2.61 30.14 15.26
CA GLY A 81 2.06 29.59 16.50
C GLY A 81 0.82 28.72 16.27
N LEU A 82 -0.06 29.09 15.31
CA LEU A 82 -1.17 28.23 14.92
C LEU A 82 -0.69 26.93 14.25
N TYR A 83 0.38 27.00 13.46
CA TYR A 83 0.97 25.79 12.87
C TYR A 83 1.45 24.83 13.98
N SER A 84 2.23 25.32 14.96
CA SER A 84 2.67 24.48 16.08
C SER A 84 1.51 23.93 16.92
N LEU A 85 0.48 24.74 17.17
CA LEU A 85 -0.74 24.25 17.84
C LEU A 85 -1.45 23.17 17.02
N SER A 86 -1.41 23.27 15.70
CA SER A 86 -1.99 22.25 14.81
C SER A 86 -1.18 20.96 14.78
N GLU A 87 0.14 21.03 14.97
CA GLU A 87 0.98 19.84 15.15
C GLU A 87 0.60 19.10 16.45
N GLU A 88 0.44 19.81 17.56
CA GLU A 88 -0.05 19.24 18.83
C GLU A 88 -1.47 18.66 18.69
N PHE A 89 -2.34 19.31 17.92
CA PHE A 89 -3.67 18.80 17.62
C PHE A 89 -3.63 17.46 16.86
N LEU A 90 -2.70 17.30 15.91
CA LEU A 90 -2.52 16.00 15.22
C LEU A 90 -2.09 14.90 16.20
N VAL A 91 -1.19 15.21 17.14
CA VAL A 91 -0.80 14.28 18.22
C VAL A 91 -2.01 13.91 19.09
N TYR A 92 -2.79 14.89 19.49
CA TYR A 92 -4.03 14.66 20.26
C TYR A 92 -5.01 13.74 19.54
N LEU A 93 -5.19 13.91 18.25
CA LEU A 93 -6.05 13.02 17.43
C LEU A 93 -5.55 11.57 17.45
N GLN A 94 -4.24 11.36 17.41
CA GLN A 94 -3.65 10.01 17.51
C GLN A 94 -3.87 9.41 18.90
N LEU A 95 -3.61 10.18 19.96
CA LEU A 95 -3.82 9.73 21.35
C LEU A 95 -5.28 9.33 21.64
N LYS A 96 -6.25 10.03 21.04
CA LYS A 96 -7.67 9.72 21.19
C LYS A 96 -8.03 8.31 20.69
N ASN A 97 -7.34 7.84 19.65
CA ASN A 97 -7.59 6.57 18.98
C ASN A 97 -6.48 5.53 19.21
N LEU A 98 -5.59 5.79 20.15
CA LEU A 98 -4.44 4.92 20.41
C LEU A 98 -4.89 3.56 20.95
N PRO A 99 -4.50 2.43 20.30
CA PRO A 99 -4.86 1.10 20.80
C PRO A 99 -4.33 0.79 22.20
N GLU A 100 -3.23 1.43 22.62
CA GLU A 100 -2.61 1.32 23.94
C GLU A 100 -3.32 2.14 25.03
N ARG A 101 -4.33 2.92 24.69
CA ARG A 101 -5.05 3.75 25.68
C ARG A 101 -5.57 2.97 26.90
N PRO A 102 -6.11 1.74 26.74
CA PRO A 102 -6.48 0.94 27.92
C PRO A 102 -5.32 0.68 28.87
N SER A 103 -4.11 0.36 28.37
CA SER A 103 -2.95 0.14 29.25
C SER A 103 -2.61 1.38 30.09
N MET A 104 -2.64 2.56 29.49
CA MET A 104 -2.38 3.82 30.21
C MET A 104 -3.41 4.05 31.31
N LEU A 105 -4.71 3.80 31.00
CA LEU A 105 -5.78 4.00 31.96
C LEU A 105 -5.73 2.99 33.11
N ILE A 106 -5.46 1.70 32.80
CA ILE A 106 -5.30 0.64 33.81
C ILE A 106 -4.16 1.03 34.76
N ARG A 107 -3.02 1.45 34.25
CA ARG A 107 -1.86 1.91 35.04
C ARG A 107 -2.24 3.05 35.98
N GLU A 108 -2.86 4.12 35.47
CA GLU A 108 -3.25 5.29 36.26
C GLU A 108 -4.27 4.93 37.37
N LEU A 109 -5.29 4.14 37.04
CA LEU A 109 -6.31 3.73 38.02
C LEU A 109 -5.71 2.81 39.09
N THR A 110 -4.89 1.85 38.69
CA THR A 110 -4.20 0.93 39.62
C THR A 110 -3.25 1.70 40.55
N GLY A 111 -2.45 2.63 40.02
CA GLY A 111 -1.55 3.48 40.80
C GLY A 111 -2.28 4.38 41.81
N ARG A 112 -3.52 4.77 41.49
CA ARG A 112 -4.39 5.52 42.42
C ARG A 112 -5.20 4.64 43.35
N LYS A 113 -5.00 3.31 43.32
CA LYS A 113 -5.73 2.30 44.11
C LYS A 113 -7.24 2.24 43.79
N LEU A 114 -7.64 2.70 42.60
CA LEU A 114 -9.00 2.62 42.08
C LEU A 114 -9.19 1.27 41.37
N PHE A 115 -9.06 0.17 42.13
CA PHE A 115 -8.97 -1.18 41.58
C PHE A 115 -10.26 -1.62 40.85
N LYS A 116 -11.44 -1.26 41.39
CA LYS A 116 -12.73 -1.60 40.79
C LYS A 116 -12.93 -0.93 39.42
N GLU A 117 -12.45 0.30 39.28
CA GLU A 117 -12.50 1.04 38.05
C GLU A 117 -11.51 0.48 37.02
N ALA A 118 -10.31 0.10 37.46
CA ALA A 118 -9.33 -0.59 36.64
C ALA A 118 -9.86 -1.92 36.11
N GLU A 119 -10.54 -2.71 36.94
CA GLU A 119 -11.15 -4.00 36.55
C GLU A 119 -12.18 -3.84 35.43
N LYS A 120 -13.03 -2.80 35.46
CA LYS A 120 -13.97 -2.51 34.36
C LYS A 120 -13.27 -2.29 33.02
N ILE A 121 -12.10 -1.60 33.06
CA ILE A 121 -11.31 -1.39 31.85
C ILE A 121 -10.68 -2.70 31.40
N ILE A 122 -10.11 -3.49 32.34
CA ILE A 122 -9.52 -4.81 32.09
C ILE A 122 -10.55 -5.71 31.41
N ASP A 123 -11.76 -5.82 31.94
CA ASP A 123 -12.83 -6.65 31.36
C ASP A 123 -13.24 -6.19 29.97
N SER A 124 -13.20 -4.86 29.70
CA SER A 124 -13.52 -4.29 28.39
C SER A 124 -12.46 -4.60 27.32
N THR A 125 -11.22 -4.93 27.72
CA THR A 125 -10.15 -5.27 26.76
C THR A 125 -10.36 -6.62 26.08
N GLY A 126 -11.11 -7.54 26.69
CA GLY A 126 -11.30 -8.91 26.22
C GLY A 126 -10.08 -9.84 26.44
N LEU A 127 -8.92 -9.31 26.89
CA LEU A 127 -7.69 -10.10 27.08
C LEU A 127 -7.81 -11.20 28.15
N THR A 128 -8.75 -11.04 29.06
CA THR A 128 -9.05 -12.06 30.10
C THR A 128 -9.92 -13.21 29.56
N LYS A 129 -10.41 -13.09 28.31
CA LYS A 129 -11.24 -14.08 27.62
C LYS A 129 -10.70 -14.32 26.22
N PRO A 130 -9.62 -15.10 26.07
CA PRO A 130 -8.91 -15.28 24.79
C PRO A 130 -9.81 -15.75 23.64
N GLU A 131 -10.86 -16.50 23.93
CA GLU A 131 -11.82 -17.00 22.93
C GLU A 131 -12.59 -15.88 22.17
N LYS A 132 -12.59 -14.65 22.67
CA LYS A 132 -13.27 -13.49 22.08
C LYS A 132 -12.31 -12.43 21.51
N TYR A 133 -11.02 -12.64 21.67
CA TYR A 133 -10.03 -11.63 21.28
C TYR A 133 -9.72 -11.73 19.79
N VAL A 134 -10.60 -11.18 18.95
CA VAL A 134 -10.33 -10.87 17.54
C VAL A 134 -10.14 -9.38 17.45
N SER A 135 -8.98 -8.88 17.85
CA SER A 135 -8.72 -7.45 17.91
C SER A 135 -7.98 -6.93 16.68
N ALA A 136 -8.37 -5.75 16.23
CA ALA A 136 -7.56 -4.89 15.35
C ALA A 136 -6.33 -4.28 16.08
N THR A 137 -6.11 -4.66 17.33
CA THR A 137 -5.00 -4.20 18.18
C THR A 137 -3.73 -4.90 17.74
N SER A 138 -2.63 -4.16 17.57
CA SER A 138 -1.34 -4.78 17.28
C SER A 138 -0.88 -5.67 18.45
N PHE A 139 -0.09 -6.69 18.17
CA PHE A 139 0.50 -7.54 19.22
C PHE A 139 1.24 -6.73 20.29
N GLN A 140 1.89 -5.63 19.91
CA GLN A 140 2.55 -4.72 20.83
C GLN A 140 1.58 -4.08 21.82
N SER A 141 0.43 -3.61 21.34
CA SER A 141 -0.60 -3.01 22.19
C SER A 141 -1.20 -4.06 23.13
N ALA A 142 -1.47 -5.27 22.64
CA ALA A 142 -1.97 -6.36 23.44
C ALA A 142 -0.98 -6.77 24.55
N ALA A 143 0.31 -6.89 24.22
CA ALA A 143 1.36 -7.16 25.20
C ALA A 143 1.46 -6.03 26.26
N SER A 144 1.34 -4.77 25.84
CA SER A 144 1.35 -3.62 26.75
C SER A 144 0.15 -3.64 27.72
N ILE A 145 -1.04 -3.98 27.22
CA ILE A 145 -2.24 -4.10 28.06
C ILE A 145 -2.08 -5.27 29.05
N ALA A 146 -1.64 -6.44 28.57
CA ALA A 146 -1.42 -7.62 29.40
C ALA A 146 -0.40 -7.34 30.53
N LYS A 147 0.65 -6.56 30.24
CA LYS A 147 1.62 -6.13 31.27
C LYS A 147 0.95 -5.32 32.38
N GLU A 148 0.11 -4.35 32.05
CA GLU A 148 -0.56 -3.54 33.06
C GLU A 148 -1.61 -4.34 33.87
N ILE A 149 -2.25 -5.34 33.23
CA ILE A 149 -3.15 -6.28 33.91
C ILE A 149 -2.35 -7.13 34.90
N LEU A 150 -1.18 -7.62 34.50
CA LEU A 150 -0.28 -8.39 35.37
C LEU A 150 0.13 -7.59 36.60
N GLU A 151 0.50 -6.32 36.43
CA GLU A 151 0.83 -5.42 37.54
C GLU A 151 -0.38 -5.21 38.47
N HIS A 152 -1.56 -4.99 37.91
CA HIS A 152 -2.81 -4.91 38.68
C HIS A 152 -3.08 -6.18 39.50
N TYR A 153 -2.91 -7.38 38.94
CA TYR A 153 -3.10 -8.64 39.65
C TYR A 153 -2.06 -8.83 40.77
N THR A 154 -0.85 -8.30 40.62
CA THR A 154 0.18 -8.34 41.63
C THR A 154 -0.17 -7.49 42.85
N LEU A 155 -0.90 -6.41 42.65
CA LEU A 155 -1.31 -5.46 43.71
C LEU A 155 -2.70 -5.77 44.33
N THR A 156 -3.37 -6.79 43.82
CA THR A 156 -4.69 -7.20 44.28
C THR A 156 -4.69 -8.67 44.68
N ASP A 157 -5.79 -9.18 45.30
CA ASP A 157 -5.94 -10.61 45.69
C ASP A 157 -6.09 -11.56 44.49
N LYS A 158 -5.78 -11.13 43.26
CA LYS A 158 -5.92 -11.88 42.02
C LYS A 158 -4.64 -12.62 41.59
N ARG A 159 -3.72 -12.88 42.51
CA ARG A 159 -2.42 -13.54 42.23
C ARG A 159 -2.57 -14.89 41.53
N HIS A 160 -3.66 -15.60 41.72
CA HIS A 160 -3.94 -16.87 41.05
C HIS A 160 -4.11 -16.72 39.53
N LEU A 161 -4.40 -15.51 39.00
CA LEU A 161 -4.52 -15.21 37.56
C LEU A 161 -3.18 -14.85 36.92
N ILE A 162 -2.13 -14.59 37.69
CA ILE A 162 -0.81 -14.17 37.22
C ILE A 162 -0.22 -15.13 36.18
N PRO A 163 -0.19 -16.48 36.41
CA PRO A 163 0.44 -17.38 35.45
C PRO A 163 -0.19 -17.33 34.05
N GLY A 164 -1.53 -17.32 33.97
CA GLY A 164 -2.24 -17.21 32.67
C GLY A 164 -2.03 -15.89 31.98
N MET A 165 -1.99 -14.77 32.74
CA MET A 165 -1.74 -13.45 32.16
C MET A 165 -0.28 -13.27 31.71
N LEU A 166 0.66 -13.90 32.43
CA LEU A 166 2.07 -13.92 32.06
C LEU A 166 2.27 -14.67 30.75
N ASP A 167 1.65 -15.83 30.58
CA ASP A 167 1.64 -16.59 29.32
C ASP A 167 1.07 -15.75 28.18
N THR A 168 -0.09 -15.09 28.39
CA THR A 168 -0.72 -14.21 27.42
C THR A 168 0.21 -13.06 27.00
N MET A 169 0.86 -12.41 27.95
CA MET A 169 1.81 -11.32 27.69
C MET A 169 3.00 -11.80 26.85
N TYR A 170 3.64 -12.92 27.23
CA TYR A 170 4.77 -13.47 26.49
C TYR A 170 4.38 -13.94 25.09
N ARG A 171 3.22 -14.54 24.94
CA ARG A 171 2.70 -14.91 23.61
C ARG A 171 2.64 -13.71 22.67
N PHE A 172 2.07 -12.60 23.09
CA PHE A 172 2.00 -11.41 22.27
C PHE A 172 3.38 -10.78 21.99
N TYR A 173 4.32 -10.82 22.93
CA TYR A 173 5.70 -10.38 22.65
C TYR A 173 6.37 -11.26 21.61
N ILE A 174 6.21 -12.56 21.67
CA ILE A 174 6.78 -13.51 20.69
C ILE A 174 6.13 -13.28 19.31
N LEU A 175 4.81 -13.22 19.23
CA LEU A 175 4.11 -12.96 17.97
C LEU A 175 4.51 -11.62 17.36
N ASN A 176 4.66 -10.58 18.19
CA ASN A 176 5.14 -9.26 17.75
C ASN A 176 6.56 -9.32 17.18
N PHE A 177 7.48 -9.96 17.90
CA PHE A 177 8.87 -10.14 17.46
C PHE A 177 8.96 -10.85 16.11
N ILE A 178 8.26 -12.00 15.99
CA ILE A 178 8.28 -12.80 14.76
C ILE A 178 7.66 -12.01 13.58
N THR A 179 6.52 -11.34 13.82
CA THR A 179 5.83 -10.55 12.78
C THR A 179 6.72 -9.43 12.27
N HIS A 180 7.38 -8.68 13.16
CA HIS A 180 8.30 -7.61 12.78
C HIS A 180 9.52 -8.15 12.06
N THR A 181 10.10 -9.27 12.53
CA THR A 181 11.24 -9.90 11.88
C THR A 181 10.91 -10.33 10.45
N ILE A 182 9.78 -11.01 10.24
CA ILE A 182 9.32 -11.42 8.90
C ILE A 182 9.07 -10.21 8.01
N THR A 183 8.38 -9.17 8.54
CA THR A 183 8.10 -7.94 7.80
C THR A 183 9.39 -7.25 7.35
N ASN A 184 10.35 -7.10 8.26
CA ASN A 184 11.63 -6.48 7.94
C ASN A 184 12.45 -7.31 6.96
N LYS A 185 12.48 -8.64 7.09
CA LYS A 185 13.12 -9.53 6.09
C LYS A 185 12.51 -9.37 4.71
N ASN A 186 11.18 -9.25 4.63
CA ASN A 186 10.51 -9.02 3.36
C ASN A 186 10.89 -7.66 2.75
N ILE A 187 10.92 -6.59 3.56
CA ILE A 187 11.35 -5.26 3.13
C ILE A 187 12.81 -5.30 2.65
N MET A 188 13.71 -5.94 3.39
CA MET A 188 15.11 -6.10 3.01
C MET A 188 15.27 -6.93 1.73
N PHE A 189 14.52 -8.02 1.59
CA PHE A 189 14.50 -8.84 0.38
C PHE A 189 14.08 -8.03 -0.85
N LEU A 190 13.02 -7.24 -0.76
CA LEU A 190 12.54 -6.38 -1.84
C LEU A 190 13.53 -5.25 -2.17
N ASN A 191 14.32 -4.81 -1.20
CA ASN A 191 15.27 -3.70 -1.33
C ASN A 191 16.74 -4.16 -1.38
N ARG A 192 17.01 -5.46 -1.51
CA ARG A 192 18.37 -6.05 -1.48
C ARG A 192 19.35 -5.43 -2.49
N LYS A 193 18.85 -4.80 -3.56
CA LYS A 193 19.67 -4.07 -4.54
C LYS A 193 20.38 -2.84 -3.96
N PHE A 194 19.89 -2.29 -2.84
CA PHE A 194 20.51 -1.16 -2.12
C PHE A 194 21.42 -1.62 -0.98
N VAL A 195 21.44 -2.92 -0.66
CA VAL A 195 22.25 -3.50 0.40
C VAL A 195 23.62 -3.84 -0.17
N LYS A 196 24.69 -3.35 0.46
CA LYS A 196 26.06 -3.67 0.09
C LYS A 196 26.45 -5.04 0.66
N LYS A 197 27.40 -5.73 0.01
CA LYS A 197 27.93 -7.02 0.52
C LYS A 197 28.57 -6.92 1.91
N SER A 198 29.07 -5.73 2.25
CA SER A 198 29.72 -5.45 3.54
C SER A 198 28.75 -5.09 4.67
N ASP A 199 27.44 -4.88 4.34
CA ASP A 199 26.47 -4.51 5.35
C ASP A 199 26.11 -5.76 6.16
N ASN A 200 26.36 -5.69 7.47
CA ASN A 200 25.99 -6.73 8.42
C ASN A 200 24.80 -6.23 9.26
N PHE A 201 23.69 -6.93 9.16
CA PHE A 201 22.47 -6.53 9.86
C PHE A 201 22.14 -7.53 10.97
N LEU A 202 21.89 -7.03 12.16
CA LEU A 202 21.48 -7.85 13.32
C LEU A 202 20.30 -8.79 12.98
N ILE A 203 19.38 -8.35 12.12
CA ILE A 203 18.24 -9.18 11.70
C ILE A 203 18.68 -10.44 10.93
N ASP A 204 19.76 -10.37 10.16
CA ASP A 204 20.30 -11.52 9.43
C ASP A 204 20.98 -12.49 10.38
N GLU A 205 21.75 -11.98 11.35
CA GLU A 205 22.39 -12.79 12.39
C GLU A 205 21.33 -13.53 13.23
N ILE A 206 20.31 -12.85 13.73
CA ILE A 206 19.20 -13.46 14.50
C ILE A 206 18.47 -14.47 13.62
N SER A 207 18.23 -14.15 12.34
CA SER A 207 17.50 -15.03 11.44
C SER A 207 18.22 -16.33 11.13
N ASN A 208 19.54 -16.37 11.28
CA ASN A 208 20.33 -17.58 11.09
C ASN A 208 20.29 -18.54 12.29
N VAL A 209 19.92 -18.04 13.47
CA VAL A 209 19.77 -18.83 14.69
C VAL A 209 18.32 -19.24 14.98
N VAL A 210 17.35 -18.52 14.44
CA VAL A 210 15.92 -18.77 14.68
C VAL A 210 15.36 -19.65 13.57
N ASP A 211 14.88 -20.82 13.91
CA ASP A 211 14.20 -21.73 12.97
C ASP A 211 12.75 -21.25 12.73
N PHE A 212 12.60 -20.25 11.87
CA PHE A 212 11.29 -19.70 11.51
C PHE A 212 10.33 -20.75 10.94
N PRO A 213 10.73 -21.67 10.04
CA PRO A 213 9.84 -22.72 9.56
C PRO A 213 9.21 -23.54 10.68
N LYS A 214 10.01 -23.96 11.67
CA LYS A 214 9.52 -24.75 12.82
C LYS A 214 8.59 -23.94 13.72
N ILE A 215 8.89 -22.67 13.96
CA ILE A 215 8.01 -21.77 14.73
C ILE A 215 6.68 -21.58 14.01
N ILE A 216 6.70 -21.39 12.70
CA ILE A 216 5.48 -21.25 11.90
C ILE A 216 4.65 -22.54 11.93
N GLU A 217 5.26 -23.71 11.89
CA GLU A 217 4.57 -24.98 12.03
C GLU A 217 3.83 -25.11 13.39
N ILE A 218 4.47 -24.68 14.48
CA ILE A 218 3.84 -24.62 15.79
C ILE A 218 2.62 -23.69 15.78
N ILE A 219 2.77 -22.52 15.16
CA ILE A 219 1.71 -21.50 15.07
C ILE A 219 0.56 -21.99 14.17
N GLU A 220 0.85 -22.64 13.03
CA GLU A 220 -0.17 -23.26 12.16
C GLU A 220 -1.04 -24.25 12.92
N ASN A 221 -0.44 -25.04 13.82
CA ASN A 221 -1.12 -26.07 14.60
C ASN A 221 -1.91 -25.50 15.79
N SER A 222 -1.64 -24.26 16.21
CA SER A 222 -2.40 -23.64 17.31
C SER A 222 -3.81 -23.21 16.92
N HIS A 223 -4.09 -23.04 15.63
CA HIS A 223 -5.37 -22.60 15.07
C HIS A 223 -5.89 -21.26 15.62
N GLU A 224 -5.00 -20.40 16.08
CA GLU A 224 -5.35 -19.11 16.68
C GLU A 224 -5.64 -18.06 15.61
N LEU A 225 -6.80 -17.40 15.70
CA LEU A 225 -7.19 -16.30 14.81
C LEU A 225 -6.19 -15.13 14.85
N GLU A 226 -5.55 -14.95 16.00
CA GLU A 226 -4.54 -13.90 16.22
C GLU A 226 -3.30 -14.09 15.32
N ALA A 227 -2.96 -15.34 15.01
CA ALA A 227 -1.80 -15.68 14.20
C ALA A 227 -2.00 -15.45 12.68
N ILE A 228 -3.21 -15.19 12.21
CA ILE A 228 -3.53 -15.09 10.79
C ILE A 228 -2.71 -13.98 10.10
N ASP A 229 -2.52 -12.82 10.74
CA ASP A 229 -1.69 -11.73 10.21
C ASP A 229 -0.23 -12.15 10.02
N LEU A 230 0.31 -12.83 11.01
CA LEU A 230 1.68 -13.38 10.98
C LEU A 230 1.82 -14.42 9.87
N LEU A 231 0.91 -15.39 9.80
CA LEU A 231 0.92 -16.45 8.79
C LEU A 231 0.79 -15.87 7.38
N ALA A 232 -0.10 -14.90 7.17
CA ALA A 232 -0.26 -14.23 5.89
C ALA A 232 1.04 -13.52 5.44
N LYS A 233 1.69 -12.80 6.34
CA LYS A 233 2.97 -12.14 6.08
C LYS A 233 4.10 -13.14 5.79
N TYR A 234 4.15 -14.24 6.56
CA TYR A 234 5.15 -15.29 6.35
C TYR A 234 4.96 -15.98 5.00
N TYR A 235 3.75 -16.38 4.64
CA TYR A 235 3.52 -17.06 3.36
C TYR A 235 3.81 -16.14 2.17
N ASN A 236 3.49 -14.84 2.28
CA ASN A 236 3.86 -13.88 1.25
C ASN A 236 5.38 -13.76 1.11
N TYR A 237 6.11 -13.60 2.23
CA TYR A 237 7.58 -13.56 2.23
C TYR A 237 8.20 -14.85 1.69
N ALA A 238 7.71 -16.00 2.15
CA ALA A 238 8.23 -17.31 1.74
C ALA A 238 7.97 -17.58 0.25
N ALA A 239 6.79 -17.21 -0.27
CA ALA A 239 6.51 -17.28 -1.71
C ALA A 239 7.44 -16.37 -2.53
N ASP A 240 7.73 -15.16 -2.01
CA ASP A 240 8.64 -14.22 -2.69
C ASP A 240 10.10 -14.68 -2.64
N SER A 241 10.56 -15.20 -1.52
CA SER A 241 11.96 -15.56 -1.31
C SER A 241 12.36 -16.91 -1.90
N THR A 242 11.45 -17.89 -1.87
CA THR A 242 11.71 -19.26 -2.35
C THR A 242 11.19 -19.52 -3.76
N GLY A 243 10.18 -18.78 -4.20
CA GLY A 243 9.44 -19.06 -5.44
C GLY A 243 8.49 -20.26 -5.34
N ASP A 244 8.37 -20.90 -4.16
CA ASP A 244 7.57 -22.11 -4.00
C ASP A 244 6.08 -21.78 -3.90
N ILE A 245 5.32 -22.28 -4.88
CA ILE A 245 3.88 -22.05 -5.02
C ILE A 245 3.03 -22.66 -3.89
N LYS A 246 3.60 -23.57 -3.08
CA LYS A 246 2.89 -24.13 -1.90
C LYS A 246 2.43 -23.04 -0.94
N TYR A 247 3.19 -21.96 -0.81
CA TYR A 247 2.84 -20.84 0.07
C TYR A 247 1.64 -20.03 -0.45
N TYR A 248 1.44 -19.97 -1.77
CA TYR A 248 0.21 -19.45 -2.35
C TYR A 248 -1.01 -20.26 -1.89
N TYR A 249 -0.93 -21.59 -2.01
CA TYR A 249 -2.05 -22.46 -1.61
C TYR A 249 -2.29 -22.46 -0.09
N LYS A 250 -1.23 -22.39 0.72
CA LYS A 250 -1.37 -22.17 2.17
C LYS A 250 -2.10 -20.87 2.49
N LEU A 251 -1.73 -19.77 1.82
CA LEU A 251 -2.37 -18.47 2.00
C LEU A 251 -3.83 -18.47 1.50
N LYS A 252 -4.10 -19.14 0.36
CA LYS A 252 -5.45 -19.30 -0.19
C LYS A 252 -6.35 -20.07 0.79
N ASN A 253 -5.86 -21.19 1.33
CA ASN A 253 -6.57 -21.98 2.34
C ASN A 253 -6.83 -21.19 3.63
N LEU A 254 -5.82 -20.44 4.11
CA LEU A 254 -5.97 -19.56 5.27
C LEU A 254 -7.09 -18.54 5.05
N ARG A 255 -7.14 -17.92 3.84
CA ARG A 255 -8.20 -17.00 3.46
C ARG A 255 -9.56 -17.69 3.40
N GLU A 256 -9.68 -18.83 2.72
CA GLU A 256 -10.95 -19.55 2.59
C GLU A 256 -11.52 -19.98 3.95
N LYS A 257 -10.65 -20.40 4.86
CA LYS A 257 -11.08 -20.87 6.19
C LYS A 257 -11.55 -19.76 7.13
N TYR A 258 -10.86 -18.59 7.11
CA TYR A 258 -11.04 -17.57 8.15
C TYR A 258 -11.59 -16.24 7.63
N TYR A 259 -11.88 -16.12 6.33
CA TYR A 259 -12.21 -14.81 5.71
C TYR A 259 -13.38 -14.09 6.38
N ASP A 260 -14.42 -14.80 6.76
CA ASP A 260 -15.61 -14.19 7.34
C ASP A 260 -15.42 -13.78 8.81
N GLU A 261 -14.49 -14.43 9.50
CA GLU A 261 -14.22 -14.23 10.93
C GLU A 261 -13.24 -13.09 11.21
N VAL A 262 -12.41 -12.74 10.22
CA VAL A 262 -11.33 -11.76 10.43
C VAL A 262 -11.77 -10.33 10.13
N SER A 263 -11.06 -9.36 10.72
CA SER A 263 -11.28 -7.94 10.51
C SER A 263 -11.08 -7.52 9.05
N LEU A 264 -11.66 -6.36 8.65
CA LEU A 264 -11.47 -5.78 7.32
C LEU A 264 -9.98 -5.56 6.99
N TYR A 265 -9.18 -5.20 7.98
CA TYR A 265 -7.72 -5.06 7.84
C TYR A 265 -7.08 -6.39 7.39
N LEU A 266 -7.36 -7.49 8.07
CA LEU A 266 -6.82 -8.81 7.74
C LEU A 266 -7.34 -9.32 6.39
N LYS A 267 -8.63 -9.10 6.08
CA LYS A 267 -9.18 -9.36 4.73
C LYS A 267 -8.37 -8.67 3.65
N THR A 268 -8.02 -7.42 3.88
CA THR A 268 -7.20 -6.63 2.94
C THR A 268 -5.79 -7.21 2.80
N ILE A 269 -5.13 -7.58 3.90
CA ILE A 269 -3.78 -8.18 3.87
C ILE A 269 -3.80 -9.50 3.10
N LEU A 270 -4.74 -10.40 3.40
CA LEU A 270 -4.88 -11.68 2.71
C LEU A 270 -5.07 -11.50 1.19
N ASN A 271 -5.95 -10.59 0.81
CA ASN A 271 -6.22 -10.31 -0.60
C ASN A 271 -4.99 -9.72 -1.31
N ILE A 272 -4.33 -8.72 -0.72
CA ILE A 272 -3.14 -8.08 -1.32
C ILE A 272 -2.00 -9.11 -1.46
N SER A 273 -1.79 -9.96 -0.47
CA SER A 273 -0.75 -11.00 -0.52
C SER A 273 -1.02 -11.99 -1.65
N LEU A 274 -2.25 -12.48 -1.80
CA LEU A 274 -2.63 -13.37 -2.91
C LEU A 274 -2.44 -12.69 -4.28
N VAL A 275 -2.88 -11.43 -4.42
CA VAL A 275 -2.70 -10.65 -5.65
C VAL A 275 -1.21 -10.53 -5.99
N ASN A 276 -0.36 -10.18 -5.03
CA ASN A 276 1.07 -10.00 -5.26
C ASN A 276 1.72 -11.31 -5.73
N ILE A 277 1.41 -12.44 -5.10
CA ILE A 277 1.95 -13.75 -5.52
C ILE A 277 1.46 -14.10 -6.92
N CYS A 278 0.17 -13.94 -7.23
CA CYS A 278 -0.36 -14.20 -8.57
C CYS A 278 0.34 -13.35 -9.63
N LEU A 279 0.47 -12.05 -9.42
CA LEU A 279 1.12 -11.15 -10.38
C LEU A 279 2.61 -11.48 -10.58
N LYS A 280 3.29 -11.90 -9.52
CA LYS A 280 4.67 -12.39 -9.62
C LYS A 280 4.74 -13.65 -10.47
N GLN A 281 3.92 -14.67 -10.16
CA GLN A 281 3.89 -15.93 -10.91
C GLN A 281 3.56 -15.71 -12.39
N ILE A 282 2.60 -14.84 -12.71
CA ILE A 282 2.30 -14.44 -14.09
C ILE A 282 3.52 -13.82 -14.77
N SER A 283 4.25 -12.93 -14.08
CA SER A 283 5.45 -12.29 -14.63
C SER A 283 6.61 -13.26 -14.85
N GLU A 284 6.66 -14.34 -14.09
CA GLU A 284 7.62 -15.45 -14.23
C GLU A 284 7.21 -16.46 -15.34
N GLY A 285 6.01 -16.29 -15.92
CA GLY A 285 5.52 -17.12 -17.04
C GLY A 285 4.54 -18.23 -16.63
N ASN A 286 4.14 -18.26 -15.36
CA ASN A 286 3.18 -19.25 -14.88
C ASN A 286 1.73 -18.83 -15.19
N ILE A 287 1.29 -19.12 -16.42
CA ILE A 287 0.03 -18.61 -17.00
C ILE A 287 -1.20 -19.07 -16.21
N GLN A 288 -1.16 -20.25 -15.59
CA GLN A 288 -2.28 -20.74 -14.77
C GLN A 288 -2.69 -19.76 -13.66
N PHE A 289 -1.75 -18.96 -13.16
CA PHE A 289 -2.02 -17.95 -12.13
C PHE A 289 -2.89 -16.79 -12.63
N ARG A 290 -3.15 -16.66 -13.94
CA ARG A 290 -4.14 -15.70 -14.45
C ARG A 290 -5.56 -16.04 -14.01
N LYS A 291 -5.89 -17.34 -13.95
CA LYS A 291 -7.18 -17.82 -13.43
C LYS A 291 -7.27 -17.60 -11.93
N GLU A 292 -6.22 -17.97 -11.19
CA GLU A 292 -6.14 -17.73 -9.75
C GLU A 292 -6.29 -16.22 -9.42
N PHE A 293 -5.59 -15.36 -10.15
CA PHE A 293 -5.73 -13.91 -10.01
C PHE A 293 -7.16 -13.42 -10.28
N ARG A 294 -7.82 -14.00 -11.31
CA ARG A 294 -9.22 -13.68 -11.63
C ARG A 294 -10.15 -13.98 -10.45
N ASP A 295 -10.05 -15.17 -9.87
CA ASP A 295 -10.90 -15.59 -8.76
C ASP A 295 -10.69 -14.67 -7.53
N VAL A 296 -9.44 -14.28 -7.27
CA VAL A 296 -9.11 -13.34 -6.18
C VAL A 296 -9.71 -11.96 -6.43
N TYR A 297 -9.51 -11.35 -7.61
CA TYR A 297 -10.01 -9.98 -7.83
C TYR A 297 -11.53 -9.91 -7.94
N ILE A 298 -12.21 -10.94 -8.49
CA ILE A 298 -13.68 -10.99 -8.48
C ILE A 298 -14.21 -10.96 -7.03
N SER A 299 -13.59 -11.73 -6.14
CA SER A 299 -13.95 -11.69 -4.72
C SER A 299 -13.67 -10.32 -4.08
N ILE A 300 -12.55 -9.69 -4.42
CA ILE A 300 -12.21 -8.33 -3.95
C ILE A 300 -13.27 -7.32 -4.39
N LEU A 301 -13.67 -7.35 -5.65
CA LEU A 301 -14.67 -6.44 -6.22
C LEU A 301 -16.05 -6.67 -5.60
N LYS A 302 -16.50 -7.93 -5.48
CA LYS A 302 -17.77 -8.29 -4.87
C LYS A 302 -17.92 -7.77 -3.44
N ASN A 303 -16.83 -7.78 -2.68
CA ASN A 303 -16.82 -7.38 -1.27
C ASN A 303 -16.38 -5.92 -1.06
N ASN A 304 -16.17 -5.15 -2.11
CA ASN A 304 -15.66 -3.76 -2.06
C ASN A 304 -14.31 -3.61 -1.30
N HIS A 305 -13.45 -4.65 -1.32
CA HIS A 305 -12.16 -4.67 -0.61
C HIS A 305 -10.97 -4.21 -1.49
N TYR A 306 -11.23 -3.34 -2.48
CA TYR A 306 -10.23 -2.84 -3.43
C TYR A 306 -9.56 -1.53 -3.01
N PHE A 307 -9.88 -1.01 -1.83
CA PHE A 307 -9.34 0.25 -1.34
C PHE A 307 -7.99 0.06 -0.64
N ASN A 308 -7.04 0.94 -0.95
CA ASN A 308 -5.72 0.96 -0.30
C ASN A 308 -5.74 1.59 1.10
N ASN A 309 -6.74 2.43 1.39
CA ASN A 309 -6.82 3.17 2.63
C ASN A 309 -8.29 3.30 3.08
N ILE A 310 -8.56 2.91 4.32
CA ILE A 310 -9.91 2.99 4.91
C ILE A 310 -10.36 4.45 5.09
N LYS A 311 -9.43 5.37 5.39
CA LYS A 311 -9.75 6.80 5.61
C LYS A 311 -10.00 7.57 4.30
N LYS A 312 -9.31 7.17 3.22
CA LYS A 312 -9.51 7.69 1.86
C LYS A 312 -9.58 6.49 0.92
N PRO A 313 -10.79 5.96 0.70
CA PRO A 313 -10.95 4.78 -0.13
C PRO A 313 -10.59 5.10 -1.59
N VAL A 314 -9.41 4.69 -2.01
CA VAL A 314 -8.90 4.88 -3.37
C VAL A 314 -8.51 3.53 -3.93
N PHE A 315 -8.92 3.27 -5.16
CA PHE A 315 -8.56 2.04 -5.86
C PHE A 315 -7.06 2.01 -6.18
N SER A 316 -6.41 0.88 -5.96
CA SER A 316 -4.98 0.71 -6.30
C SER A 316 -4.75 0.80 -7.80
N ASN A 317 -3.91 1.73 -8.26
CA ASN A 317 -3.55 1.88 -9.69
C ASN A 317 -2.94 0.59 -10.26
N LYS A 318 -2.09 -0.08 -9.47
CA LYS A 318 -1.46 -1.35 -9.86
C LYS A 318 -2.50 -2.45 -10.04
N LEU A 319 -3.42 -2.59 -9.07
CA LEU A 319 -4.48 -3.59 -9.13
C LEU A 319 -5.45 -3.30 -10.28
N PHE A 320 -5.85 -2.05 -10.46
CA PHE A 320 -6.73 -1.62 -11.56
C PHE A 320 -6.17 -2.02 -12.92
N LYS A 321 -4.90 -1.65 -13.19
CA LYS A 321 -4.21 -2.01 -14.43
C LYS A 321 -4.11 -3.53 -14.62
N ALA A 322 -3.79 -4.27 -13.55
CA ALA A 322 -3.67 -5.72 -13.60
C ALA A 322 -5.01 -6.40 -13.93
N ILE A 323 -6.12 -5.91 -13.35
CA ILE A 323 -7.47 -6.42 -13.63
C ILE A 323 -7.85 -6.19 -15.10
N ILE A 324 -7.66 -4.98 -15.63
CA ILE A 324 -7.92 -4.66 -17.05
C ILE A 324 -7.09 -5.58 -17.96
N THR A 325 -5.79 -5.70 -17.70
CA THR A 325 -4.90 -6.55 -18.49
C THR A 325 -5.33 -8.01 -18.46
N ASN A 326 -5.80 -8.50 -17.32
CA ASN A 326 -6.27 -9.88 -17.19
C ASN A 326 -7.60 -10.12 -17.91
N GLY A 327 -8.55 -9.19 -17.86
CA GLY A 327 -9.80 -9.26 -18.63
C GLY A 327 -9.55 -9.28 -20.13
N ILE A 328 -8.62 -8.45 -20.61
CA ILE A 328 -8.19 -8.44 -22.03
C ILE A 328 -7.53 -9.78 -22.42
N TYR A 329 -6.72 -10.36 -21.52
CA TYR A 329 -6.11 -11.67 -21.75
C TYR A 329 -7.16 -12.75 -22.00
N PHE A 330 -8.23 -12.81 -21.21
CA PHE A 330 -9.33 -13.75 -21.38
C PHE A 330 -10.31 -13.36 -22.51
N ASN A 331 -9.99 -12.33 -23.28
CA ASN A 331 -10.84 -11.80 -24.35
C ASN A 331 -12.22 -11.29 -23.88
N GLU A 332 -12.30 -10.88 -22.61
CA GLU A 332 -13.53 -10.37 -21.98
C GLU A 332 -13.65 -8.85 -22.16
N ILE A 333 -13.59 -8.38 -23.42
CA ILE A 333 -13.55 -6.95 -23.73
C ILE A 333 -14.76 -6.17 -23.18
N PRO A 334 -16.03 -6.64 -23.35
CA PRO A 334 -17.19 -5.91 -22.79
C PRO A 334 -17.12 -5.79 -21.27
N TRP A 335 -16.62 -6.82 -20.59
CA TRP A 335 -16.44 -6.80 -19.15
C TRP A 335 -15.35 -5.78 -18.74
N ALA A 336 -14.22 -5.74 -19.44
CA ALA A 336 -13.14 -4.78 -19.18
C ALA A 336 -13.59 -3.33 -19.40
N GLU A 337 -14.40 -3.05 -20.43
CA GLU A 337 -14.99 -1.73 -20.66
C GLU A 337 -15.99 -1.34 -19.57
N ASN A 338 -16.80 -2.25 -19.08
CA ASN A 338 -17.72 -2.01 -17.96
C ASN A 338 -16.95 -1.75 -16.66
N PHE A 339 -15.92 -2.55 -16.37
CA PHE A 339 -15.05 -2.34 -15.23
C PHE A 339 -14.38 -0.95 -15.29
N LEU A 340 -13.89 -0.54 -16.46
CA LEU A 340 -13.28 0.78 -16.65
C LEU A 340 -14.29 1.89 -16.30
N LYS A 341 -15.54 1.80 -16.77
CA LYS A 341 -16.59 2.81 -16.47
C LYS A 341 -16.94 2.87 -14.99
N GLU A 342 -17.06 1.72 -14.34
CA GLU A 342 -17.53 1.63 -12.95
C GLU A 342 -16.48 2.07 -11.92
N TYR A 343 -15.20 1.77 -12.20
CA TYR A 343 -14.14 1.92 -11.21
C TYR A 343 -13.17 3.08 -11.48
N LEU A 344 -13.24 3.74 -12.64
CA LEU A 344 -12.32 4.83 -12.99
C LEU A 344 -12.37 5.99 -11.98
N ASP A 345 -13.56 6.38 -11.56
CA ASP A 345 -13.75 7.50 -10.61
C ASP A 345 -13.32 7.16 -9.17
N LYS A 346 -13.06 5.89 -8.89
CA LYS A 346 -12.54 5.40 -7.61
C LYS A 346 -11.01 5.47 -7.52
N LEU A 347 -10.33 5.82 -8.61
CA LEU A 347 -8.89 6.10 -8.64
C LEU A 347 -8.57 7.52 -8.14
N GLU A 348 -7.32 7.74 -7.75
CA GLU A 348 -6.84 9.09 -7.48
C GLU A 348 -6.98 9.97 -8.74
N PRO A 349 -7.49 11.22 -8.62
CA PRO A 349 -7.78 12.07 -9.77
C PRO A 349 -6.61 12.26 -10.73
N GLU A 350 -5.38 12.37 -10.21
CA GLU A 350 -4.17 12.59 -11.00
C GLU A 350 -3.81 11.41 -11.93
N TYR A 351 -4.28 10.18 -11.64
CA TYR A 351 -3.98 8.99 -12.44
C TYR A 351 -5.11 8.58 -13.39
N ARG A 352 -6.33 9.12 -13.22
CA ARG A 352 -7.52 8.70 -13.99
C ARG A 352 -7.33 8.82 -15.49
N GLY A 353 -6.84 9.99 -15.96
CA GLY A 353 -6.63 10.24 -17.37
C GLY A 353 -5.65 9.25 -18.01
N ASN A 354 -4.54 9.00 -17.35
CA ASN A 354 -3.52 8.06 -17.83
C ASN A 354 -3.99 6.63 -17.83
N LEU A 355 -4.67 6.19 -16.76
CA LEU A 355 -5.19 4.81 -16.68
C LEU A 355 -6.34 4.59 -17.65
N TYR A 356 -7.20 5.58 -17.89
CA TYR A 356 -8.21 5.52 -18.92
C TYR A 356 -7.59 5.32 -20.31
N ASN A 357 -6.64 6.22 -20.68
CA ASN A 357 -5.99 6.16 -22.01
C ASN A 357 -5.21 4.85 -22.19
N LEU A 358 -4.50 4.37 -21.16
CA LEU A 358 -3.80 3.09 -21.22
C LEU A 358 -4.76 1.92 -21.39
N SER A 359 -5.85 1.89 -20.63
CA SER A 359 -6.87 0.83 -20.72
C SER A 359 -7.51 0.78 -22.10
N MET A 360 -7.89 1.95 -22.64
CA MET A 360 -8.45 2.04 -23.99
C MET A 360 -7.44 1.65 -25.05
N ALA A 361 -6.17 2.08 -24.93
CA ALA A 361 -5.12 1.64 -25.86
C ALA A 361 -4.97 0.12 -25.89
N LEU A 362 -4.95 -0.53 -24.71
CA LEU A 362 -4.86 -2.01 -24.61
C LEU A 362 -6.09 -2.72 -25.19
N ILE A 363 -7.29 -2.21 -24.92
CA ILE A 363 -8.55 -2.73 -25.46
C ILE A 363 -8.55 -2.63 -27.00
N LYS A 364 -8.23 -1.46 -27.54
CA LYS A 364 -8.20 -1.22 -28.99
C LYS A 364 -7.12 -2.05 -29.68
N PHE A 365 -5.96 -2.22 -29.04
CA PHE A 365 -4.91 -3.13 -29.52
C PHE A 365 -5.42 -4.58 -29.64
N LYS A 366 -6.11 -5.09 -28.60
CA LYS A 366 -6.68 -6.43 -28.63
C LYS A 366 -7.75 -6.61 -29.72
N GLN A 367 -8.49 -5.53 -30.01
CA GLN A 367 -9.47 -5.48 -31.11
C GLN A 367 -8.83 -5.31 -32.50
N LYS A 368 -7.49 -5.24 -32.60
CA LYS A 368 -6.72 -4.97 -33.83
C LYS A 368 -7.01 -3.60 -34.45
N LYS A 369 -7.56 -2.66 -33.67
CA LYS A 369 -7.82 -1.26 -34.08
C LYS A 369 -6.60 -0.41 -33.75
N TYR A 370 -5.53 -0.61 -34.54
CA TYR A 370 -4.20 -0.08 -34.21
C TYR A 370 -4.14 1.45 -34.22
N ASP A 371 -4.84 2.12 -35.14
CA ASP A 371 -4.88 3.60 -35.21
C ASP A 371 -5.57 4.20 -33.97
N GLU A 372 -6.71 3.61 -33.54
CA GLU A 372 -7.38 4.04 -32.30
C GLU A 372 -6.47 3.78 -31.09
N SER A 373 -5.81 2.62 -31.04
CA SER A 373 -4.88 2.26 -29.97
C SER A 373 -3.72 3.24 -29.90
N LEU A 374 -3.12 3.62 -31.01
CA LEU A 374 -2.03 4.60 -31.09
C LEU A 374 -2.48 5.98 -30.62
N SER A 375 -3.70 6.40 -31.04
CA SER A 375 -4.29 7.67 -30.60
C SER A 375 -4.44 7.72 -29.07
N PHE A 376 -4.93 6.66 -28.43
CA PHE A 376 -5.03 6.61 -26.97
C PHE A 376 -3.66 6.54 -26.28
N ALA A 377 -2.72 5.75 -26.81
CA ALA A 377 -1.37 5.66 -26.28
C ALA A 377 -0.64 7.01 -26.32
N GLY A 378 -0.85 7.81 -27.36
CA GLY A 378 -0.29 9.15 -27.51
C GLY A 378 -0.84 10.18 -26.51
N LYS A 379 -2.02 9.95 -25.93
CA LYS A 379 -2.64 10.82 -24.92
C LYS A 379 -2.14 10.54 -23.49
N ILE A 380 -1.32 9.51 -23.29
CA ILE A 380 -0.78 9.17 -21.96
C ILE A 380 0.25 10.25 -21.57
N GLU A 381 -0.03 10.96 -20.47
CA GLU A 381 0.90 11.95 -19.93
C GLU A 381 2.15 11.29 -19.36
N GLN A 382 3.31 11.76 -19.80
CA GLN A 382 4.60 11.15 -19.46
C GLN A 382 5.26 11.73 -18.21
N LYS A 383 4.49 12.25 -17.25
CA LYS A 383 5.03 12.80 -15.98
C LYS A 383 5.68 11.72 -15.11
N HIS A 384 5.09 10.55 -15.07
CA HIS A 384 5.57 9.41 -14.26
C HIS A 384 6.24 8.36 -15.15
N ILE A 385 7.40 7.87 -14.72
CA ILE A 385 8.20 6.90 -15.49
C ILE A 385 7.40 5.65 -15.87
N ILE A 386 6.52 5.16 -14.98
CA ILE A 386 5.71 3.96 -15.24
C ILE A 386 4.81 4.15 -16.47
N PHE A 387 4.14 5.29 -16.59
CA PHE A 387 3.30 5.57 -17.76
C PHE A 387 4.10 5.77 -19.04
N LYS A 388 5.33 6.31 -18.95
CA LYS A 388 6.26 6.35 -20.10
C LYS A 388 6.58 4.95 -20.61
N LEU A 389 6.88 4.02 -19.68
CA LEU A 389 7.16 2.62 -20.02
C LEU A 389 5.94 1.97 -20.68
N ASP A 390 4.76 2.16 -20.10
CA ASP A 390 3.52 1.59 -20.62
C ASP A 390 3.17 2.11 -22.01
N ALA A 391 3.30 3.42 -22.24
CA ALA A 391 3.07 4.02 -23.56
C ALA A 391 4.05 3.49 -24.61
N LYS A 392 5.36 3.48 -24.30
CA LYS A 392 6.36 2.95 -25.24
C LYS A 392 6.15 1.46 -25.53
N ASN A 393 5.74 0.69 -24.54
CA ASN A 393 5.47 -0.72 -24.71
C ASN A 393 4.34 -0.98 -25.70
N ILE A 394 3.18 -0.33 -25.53
CA ILE A 394 2.04 -0.52 -26.43
C ILE A 394 2.33 0.02 -27.83
N ILE A 395 3.01 1.18 -27.96
CA ILE A 395 3.39 1.75 -29.25
C ILE A 395 4.36 0.82 -29.99
N SER A 396 5.35 0.22 -29.29
CA SER A 396 6.24 -0.77 -29.89
C SER A 396 5.49 -1.97 -30.46
N LYS A 397 4.49 -2.49 -29.73
CA LYS A 397 3.64 -3.57 -30.23
C LYS A 397 2.83 -3.15 -31.45
N ILE A 398 2.26 -1.95 -31.45
CA ILE A 398 1.49 -1.44 -32.58
C ILE A 398 2.37 -1.35 -33.83
N TYR A 399 3.58 -0.77 -33.72
CA TYR A 399 4.49 -0.68 -34.86
C TYR A 399 4.90 -2.05 -35.40
N TYR A 400 5.07 -3.05 -34.52
CA TYR A 400 5.31 -4.42 -34.95
C TYR A 400 4.12 -4.97 -35.75
N GLU A 401 2.91 -4.89 -35.20
CA GLU A 401 1.69 -5.45 -35.81
C GLU A 401 1.30 -4.74 -37.11
N THR A 402 1.71 -3.50 -37.30
CA THR A 402 1.49 -2.71 -38.52
C THR A 402 2.62 -2.81 -39.54
N GLY A 403 3.67 -3.59 -39.28
CA GLY A 403 4.84 -3.71 -40.15
C GLY A 403 5.73 -2.46 -40.23
N SER A 404 5.56 -1.49 -39.31
CA SER A 404 6.32 -0.24 -39.29
C SER A 404 7.70 -0.45 -38.64
N HIS A 405 8.53 -1.34 -39.21
CA HIS A 405 9.77 -1.83 -38.60
C HIS A 405 10.82 -0.75 -38.40
N GLU A 406 10.96 0.23 -39.30
CA GLU A 406 11.90 1.34 -39.14
C GLU A 406 11.54 2.21 -37.92
N ASN A 407 10.27 2.59 -37.81
CA ASN A 407 9.77 3.36 -36.66
C ASN A 407 9.91 2.54 -35.37
N LEU A 408 9.69 1.23 -35.42
CA LEU A 408 9.87 0.34 -34.28
C LEU A 408 11.31 0.34 -33.79
N LEU A 409 12.29 0.12 -34.66
CA LEU A 409 13.72 0.07 -34.30
C LEU A 409 14.18 1.40 -33.69
N ALA A 410 13.81 2.54 -34.29
CA ALA A 410 14.09 3.85 -33.74
C ALA A 410 13.46 4.06 -32.35
N LEU A 411 12.21 3.61 -32.18
CA LEU A 411 11.52 3.64 -30.89
C LEU A 411 12.23 2.79 -29.84
N LEU A 412 12.61 1.56 -30.18
CA LEU A 412 13.30 0.63 -29.25
C LEU A 412 14.63 1.18 -28.78
N ASP A 413 15.41 1.84 -29.65
CA ASP A 413 16.69 2.46 -29.26
C ASP A 413 16.47 3.61 -28.26
N THR A 414 15.50 4.50 -28.54
CA THR A 414 15.14 5.58 -27.58
C THR A 414 14.55 5.02 -26.27
N TYR A 415 13.82 3.92 -26.34
CA TYR A 415 13.26 3.23 -25.18
C TYR A 415 14.36 2.65 -24.28
N LYS A 416 15.33 1.95 -24.89
CA LYS A 416 16.52 1.41 -24.19
C LYS A 416 17.28 2.53 -23.49
N GLN A 417 17.60 3.61 -24.18
CA GLN A 417 18.30 4.77 -23.60
C GLN A 417 17.53 5.40 -22.44
N MET A 418 16.20 5.55 -22.58
CA MET A 418 15.36 6.07 -21.51
C MET A 418 15.46 5.20 -20.25
N ILE A 419 15.45 3.86 -20.36
CA ILE A 419 15.57 2.98 -19.19
C ILE A 419 16.96 3.09 -18.56
N LEU A 420 18.02 3.08 -19.37
CA LEU A 420 19.42 3.14 -18.91
C LEU A 420 19.75 4.45 -18.20
N ASN A 421 19.14 5.56 -18.63
CA ASN A 421 19.36 6.89 -18.07
C ASN A 421 18.51 7.18 -16.82
N ASN A 422 17.62 6.27 -16.42
CA ASN A 422 16.76 6.42 -15.25
C ASN A 422 17.22 5.54 -14.09
N ALA A 423 16.84 5.92 -12.87
CA ALA A 423 17.15 5.17 -11.66
C ALA A 423 16.62 3.73 -11.65
N ILE A 424 15.61 3.45 -12.48
CA ILE A 424 14.96 2.13 -12.58
C ILE A 424 15.79 1.06 -13.30
N LYS A 425 16.90 1.41 -13.97
CA LYS A 425 17.70 0.47 -14.79
C LYS A 425 18.10 -0.83 -14.07
N ASN A 426 18.35 -0.73 -12.78
CA ASN A 426 18.74 -1.86 -11.93
C ASN A 426 17.55 -2.52 -11.22
N GLU A 427 16.36 -1.96 -11.33
CA GLU A 427 15.15 -2.50 -10.74
C GLU A 427 14.57 -3.65 -11.57
N ALA A 428 13.78 -4.52 -10.94
CA ALA A 428 13.12 -5.62 -11.64
C ALA A 428 12.29 -5.11 -12.83
N ILE A 429 11.60 -3.97 -12.66
CA ILE A 429 10.82 -3.34 -13.72
C ILE A 429 11.70 -2.88 -14.89
N GLY A 430 12.83 -2.23 -14.61
CA GLY A 430 13.76 -1.80 -15.66
C GLY A 430 14.37 -2.97 -16.42
N LYS A 431 14.80 -4.01 -15.72
CA LYS A 431 15.31 -5.25 -16.32
C LYS A 431 14.27 -5.95 -17.18
N SER A 432 13.02 -6.01 -16.70
CA SER A 432 11.89 -6.59 -17.42
C SER A 432 11.58 -5.86 -18.73
N GLN A 433 11.68 -4.53 -18.73
CA GLN A 433 11.48 -3.69 -19.91
C GLN A 433 12.67 -3.75 -20.88
N LEU A 434 13.90 -3.80 -20.36
CA LEU A 434 15.08 -3.99 -21.20
C LEU A 434 15.02 -5.34 -21.92
N GLY A 435 14.64 -6.40 -21.22
CA GLY A 435 14.42 -7.71 -21.85
C GLY A 435 13.40 -7.66 -22.97
N PHE A 436 12.26 -6.97 -22.76
CA PHE A 436 11.26 -6.78 -23.81
C PHE A 436 11.85 -6.07 -25.05
N VAL A 437 12.55 -4.96 -24.84
CA VAL A 437 13.19 -4.20 -25.92
C VAL A 437 14.18 -5.06 -26.70
N GLU A 438 15.04 -5.79 -25.98
CA GLU A 438 16.09 -6.61 -26.59
C GLU A 438 15.51 -7.81 -27.36
N PHE A 439 14.53 -8.50 -26.81
CA PHE A 439 13.89 -9.61 -27.51
C PHE A 439 13.06 -9.14 -28.70
N LEU A 440 12.30 -8.05 -28.57
CA LEU A 440 11.55 -7.52 -29.69
C LEU A 440 12.47 -7.08 -30.83
N LYS A 441 13.60 -6.42 -30.52
CA LYS A 441 14.62 -6.06 -31.53
C LYS A 441 15.17 -7.30 -32.23
N LYS A 442 15.46 -8.39 -31.48
CA LYS A 442 15.89 -9.67 -32.04
C LYS A 442 14.82 -10.27 -32.95
N ILE A 443 13.55 -10.31 -32.52
CA ILE A 443 12.44 -10.86 -33.31
C ILE A 443 12.27 -10.11 -34.64
N VAL A 444 12.42 -8.79 -34.65
CA VAL A 444 12.30 -7.97 -35.88
C VAL A 444 13.42 -8.26 -36.88
N LEU A 445 14.62 -8.61 -36.38
CA LEU A 445 15.83 -8.82 -37.19
C LEU A 445 16.14 -10.30 -37.43
N ALA A 446 15.40 -11.23 -36.83
CA ALA A 446 15.71 -12.65 -36.86
C ALA A 446 15.37 -13.32 -38.18
N ASP A 447 16.22 -14.23 -38.59
CA ASP A 447 15.91 -15.28 -39.60
C ASP A 447 15.23 -16.46 -38.92
N LYS A 448 14.52 -17.30 -39.74
CA LYS A 448 13.79 -18.48 -39.23
C LYS A 448 14.66 -19.45 -38.39
N ASN A 449 15.95 -19.52 -38.68
CA ASN A 449 16.88 -20.41 -37.96
C ASN A 449 17.21 -19.93 -36.51
N GLU A 450 16.93 -18.65 -36.17
CA GLU A 450 17.27 -18.09 -34.87
C GLU A 450 16.09 -18.13 -33.89
N THR A 451 14.89 -18.48 -34.37
CA THR A 451 13.65 -18.42 -33.59
C THR A 451 13.65 -19.34 -32.38
N GLU A 452 14.22 -20.53 -32.47
CA GLU A 452 14.29 -21.50 -31.38
C GLU A 452 15.19 -20.98 -30.24
N ASP A 453 16.35 -20.42 -30.55
CA ASP A 453 17.25 -19.83 -29.57
C ASP A 453 16.62 -18.62 -28.86
N ILE A 454 15.91 -17.75 -29.60
CA ILE A 454 15.21 -16.61 -29.02
C ILE A 454 14.10 -17.11 -28.10
N ARG A 455 13.32 -18.09 -28.49
CA ARG A 455 12.27 -18.73 -27.69
C ARG A 455 12.84 -19.28 -26.38
N ASN A 456 13.91 -20.05 -26.46
CA ASN A 456 14.57 -20.64 -25.29
C ASN A 456 15.07 -19.58 -24.33
N ASN A 457 15.66 -18.50 -24.84
CA ASN A 457 16.13 -17.37 -24.03
C ASN A 457 14.97 -16.60 -23.37
N ILE A 458 13.84 -16.37 -24.06
CA ILE A 458 12.63 -15.78 -23.49
C ILE A 458 12.11 -16.65 -22.35
N ASN A 459 12.04 -17.96 -22.52
CA ASN A 459 11.54 -18.88 -21.49
C ASN A 459 12.43 -18.90 -20.24
N LYS A 460 13.76 -18.80 -20.40
CA LYS A 460 14.73 -18.76 -19.29
C LYS A 460 14.84 -17.40 -18.58
N THR A 461 14.34 -16.32 -19.20
CA THR A 461 14.46 -14.98 -18.63
C THR A 461 13.47 -14.79 -17.49
N ALA A 462 13.94 -14.54 -16.28
CA ALA A 462 13.07 -14.15 -15.18
C ALA A 462 12.49 -12.74 -15.40
N PHE A 463 11.23 -12.50 -15.02
CA PHE A 463 10.58 -11.17 -15.07
C PHE A 463 10.68 -10.50 -16.44
N LEU A 464 10.00 -11.04 -17.45
CA LEU A 464 9.96 -10.47 -18.79
C LEU A 464 8.60 -9.84 -19.08
N ASN A 465 8.60 -8.55 -19.43
CA ASN A 465 7.38 -7.88 -19.87
C ASN A 465 6.89 -8.45 -21.21
N SER A 466 5.57 -8.62 -21.31
CA SER A 466 4.92 -9.08 -22.55
C SER A 466 5.43 -10.44 -23.09
N ARG A 467 5.95 -11.31 -22.21
CA ARG A 467 6.48 -12.63 -22.57
C ARG A 467 5.57 -13.40 -23.52
N GLU A 468 4.29 -13.50 -23.18
CA GLU A 468 3.30 -14.26 -23.97
C GLU A 468 3.16 -13.71 -25.38
N TRP A 469 3.11 -12.40 -25.54
CA TRP A 469 3.03 -11.75 -26.85
C TRP A 469 4.32 -11.95 -27.66
N LEU A 470 5.51 -11.86 -27.03
CA LEU A 470 6.78 -12.15 -27.70
C LEU A 470 6.84 -13.60 -28.21
N LEU A 471 6.39 -14.57 -27.40
CA LEU A 471 6.32 -15.98 -27.78
C LEU A 471 5.30 -16.22 -28.92
N GLU A 472 4.18 -15.51 -28.92
CA GLU A 472 3.21 -15.52 -30.02
C GLU A 472 3.86 -15.06 -31.33
N LYS A 473 4.61 -13.94 -31.30
CA LYS A 473 5.28 -13.41 -32.51
C LYS A 473 6.36 -14.34 -33.04
N ILE A 474 7.11 -15.01 -32.18
CA ILE A 474 8.05 -16.07 -32.62
C ILE A 474 7.30 -17.20 -33.30
N SER A 475 6.17 -17.66 -32.75
CA SER A 475 5.36 -18.73 -33.36
C SER A 475 4.75 -18.32 -34.69
N GLU A 476 4.54 -17.04 -34.95
CA GLU A 476 4.12 -16.52 -36.25
C GLU A 476 5.25 -16.53 -37.27
N LEU A 477 6.51 -16.27 -36.86
CA LEU A 477 7.69 -16.30 -37.75
C LEU A 477 8.10 -17.73 -38.15
N GLU A 478 7.78 -18.73 -37.34
CA GLU A 478 8.06 -20.15 -37.62
C GLU A 478 7.11 -20.75 -38.66
N LYS A 479 5.94 -20.16 -38.86
CA LYS A 479 4.96 -20.56 -39.88
C LYS A 479 5.33 -20.02 -41.26
#